data_94747d61a8b11459e9a23cb74cc4dfa0
#
_entry.id   94747d61a8b11459e9a23cb74cc4dfa0
#
_cell.length_a   1.000
_cell.length_b   1.000
_cell.length_c   1.000
_cell.angle_alpha   90.00
_cell.angle_beta   90.00
_cell.angle_gamma   90.00
#
_symmetry.space_group_name_H-M   'P 1'
#
loop_
_entity.id
_entity.type
_entity.pdbx_description
1 polymer ?
#
loop_
_entity_poly.entity_id
_entity_poly.type
_entity_poly.pdbx_seq_one_letter_code
_entity_poly.pdbx_strand_id
1 'polypeptide(L)'
;YYLAYRDQIREAHILLSCATVIDRLVRYDSTRYVICRGVKLVVHLLHCLKEWATELPQGAPQLMKESAAMIDNILHGSELEEVLEQTSDEEKRLSNFVIDKFDYLFRCTRLLSLKELLSVIYLLDVCRTAHRVAKEKNFCCMPIMVPTMDFSVEGVVHPFVKDAQPNSWQMSRGNICIFTGSNMAGKSTTLKALTLAVWLAHCGLPVPVKSMICPLYEGIYTCL
;
A
#
# COMPACT_ATOMS: atom_id res chain seq x y z
N TYR A 1 2.56 11.33 -11.61
CA TYR A 1 1.93 11.93 -10.40
C TYR A 1 2.37 11.20 -9.13
N TYR A 2 2.14 9.88 -8.98
CA TYR A 2 2.42 9.13 -7.74
C TYR A 2 3.88 9.23 -7.23
N LEU A 3 4.88 9.14 -8.11
CA LEU A 3 6.30 9.23 -7.72
C LEU A 3 6.65 10.61 -7.14
N ALA A 4 6.02 11.68 -7.62
CA ALA A 4 6.21 13.02 -7.06
C ALA A 4 5.63 13.17 -5.64
N TYR A 5 4.55 12.42 -5.32
CA TYR A 5 3.92 12.46 -4.00
C TYR A 5 4.53 11.48 -2.98
N ARG A 6 5.23 10.43 -3.41
CA ARG A 6 5.82 9.43 -2.51
C ARG A 6 6.77 10.03 -1.48
N ASP A 7 7.63 10.95 -1.91
CA ASP A 7 8.60 11.57 -1.02
C ASP A 7 7.92 12.56 -0.08
N GLN A 8 6.88 13.25 -0.53
CA GLN A 8 6.05 14.13 0.31
C GLN A 8 5.27 13.34 1.38
N ILE A 9 4.70 12.17 1.03
CA ILE A 9 4.04 11.27 1.99
C ILE A 9 5.05 10.77 3.02
N ARG A 10 6.25 10.39 2.61
CA ARG A 10 7.32 9.95 3.51
C ARG A 10 7.77 11.07 4.46
N GLU A 11 7.93 12.28 3.97
CA GLU A 11 8.24 13.46 4.78
C GLU A 11 7.11 13.79 5.75
N ALA A 12 5.85 13.74 5.33
CA ALA A 12 4.69 13.92 6.20
C ALA A 12 4.65 12.86 7.32
N HIS A 13 4.94 11.61 7.01
CA HIS A 13 5.01 10.53 8.01
C HIS A 13 6.14 10.77 9.03
N ILE A 14 7.32 11.18 8.58
CA ILE A 14 8.46 11.51 9.47
C ILE A 14 8.08 12.67 10.39
N LEU A 15 7.38 13.68 9.88
CA LEU A 15 6.96 14.84 10.67
C LEU A 15 5.86 14.53 11.69
N LEU A 16 4.95 13.61 11.37
CA LEU A 16 3.94 13.11 12.32
C LEU A 16 4.56 12.25 13.43
N SER A 17 5.73 11.68 13.21
CA SER A 17 6.43 10.82 14.18
C SER A 17 7.46 11.56 15.06
N CYS A 18 7.91 12.75 14.67
CA CYS A 18 9.00 13.47 15.32
C CYS A 18 8.57 14.79 15.98
N ALA A 19 9.13 15.07 17.11
CA ALA A 19 9.23 16.29 17.90
C ALA A 19 8.36 16.37 19.17
N THR A 20 9.02 16.21 20.29
CA THR A 20 8.49 16.56 21.60
C THR A 20 8.51 18.10 21.80
N VAL A 21 7.69 18.59 22.74
CA VAL A 21 7.65 20.02 23.12
C VAL A 21 9.04 20.59 23.45
N ILE A 22 9.94 19.75 23.95
CA ILE A 22 11.32 20.13 24.35
C ILE A 22 12.16 20.47 23.13
N ASP A 23 12.02 19.77 22.00
CA ASP A 23 12.75 20.09 20.77
C ASP A 23 12.38 21.47 20.20
N ARG A 24 11.14 21.93 20.47
CA ARG A 24 10.65 23.27 20.08
C ARG A 24 11.38 24.41 20.80
N LEU A 25 11.79 24.19 22.05
CA LEU A 25 12.42 25.22 22.89
C LEU A 25 13.92 25.36 22.61
N VAL A 26 14.58 24.27 22.24
CA VAL A 26 16.05 24.20 22.12
C VAL A 26 16.56 24.56 20.70
N ARG A 27 15.72 24.36 19.64
CA ARG A 27 16.11 24.56 18.24
C ARG A 27 15.09 25.42 17.47
N TYR A 28 14.82 26.62 17.98
CA TYR A 28 13.72 27.48 17.50
C TYR A 28 13.68 27.67 15.98
N ASP A 29 14.75 28.03 15.31
CA ASP A 29 14.72 28.35 13.87
C ASP A 29 14.62 27.10 12.96
N SER A 30 15.40 26.07 13.22
CA SER A 30 15.36 24.84 12.41
C SER A 30 14.08 24.04 12.64
N THR A 31 13.60 23.97 13.90
CA THR A 31 12.35 23.29 14.26
C THR A 31 11.15 23.99 13.66
N ARG A 32 11.10 25.32 13.66
CA ARG A 32 10.01 26.09 13.08
C ARG A 32 9.94 25.89 11.56
N TYR A 33 11.07 25.88 10.87
CA TYR A 33 11.12 25.58 9.44
C TYR A 33 10.50 24.20 9.13
N VAL A 34 10.89 23.17 9.90
CA VAL A 34 10.39 21.81 9.75
C VAL A 34 8.88 21.75 10.00
N ILE A 35 8.37 22.43 11.05
CA ILE A 35 6.93 22.50 11.35
C ILE A 35 6.18 23.16 10.20
N CYS A 36 6.63 24.33 9.74
CA CYS A 36 5.99 25.03 8.64
C CYS A 36 5.92 24.20 7.36
N ARG A 37 7.02 23.52 7.02
CA ARG A 37 7.09 22.62 5.87
C ARG A 37 6.13 21.44 6.05
N GLY A 38 6.11 20.83 7.24
CA GLY A 38 5.22 19.71 7.55
C GLY A 38 3.75 20.04 7.46
N VAL A 39 3.35 21.16 8.05
CA VAL A 39 1.96 21.65 7.97
C VAL A 39 1.55 21.86 6.51
N LYS A 40 2.38 22.54 5.69
CA LYS A 40 2.10 22.74 4.26
C LYS A 40 1.97 21.42 3.50
N LEU A 41 2.83 20.43 3.78
CA LEU A 41 2.75 19.11 3.13
C LEU A 41 1.48 18.35 3.50
N VAL A 42 1.06 18.39 4.77
CA VAL A 42 -0.21 17.78 5.19
C VAL A 42 -1.40 18.49 4.54
N VAL A 43 -1.41 19.82 4.52
CA VAL A 43 -2.45 20.60 3.84
C VAL A 43 -2.55 20.22 2.36
N HIS A 44 -1.42 20.21 1.66
CA HIS A 44 -1.39 19.82 0.25
C HIS A 44 -1.88 18.37 0.04
N LEU A 45 -1.48 17.45 0.91
CA LEU A 45 -1.96 16.07 0.88
C LEU A 45 -3.49 15.99 1.02
N LEU A 46 -4.08 16.75 1.95
CA LEU A 46 -5.53 16.78 2.16
C LEU A 46 -6.25 17.30 0.92
N HIS A 47 -5.75 18.38 0.26
CA HIS A 47 -6.31 18.87 -0.99
C HIS A 47 -6.25 17.82 -2.09
N CYS A 48 -5.10 17.17 -2.29
CA CYS A 48 -4.96 16.12 -3.30
C CYS A 48 -5.89 14.92 -3.05
N LEU A 49 -6.10 14.55 -1.78
CA LEU A 49 -7.02 13.45 -1.44
C LEU A 49 -8.48 13.83 -1.71
N LYS A 50 -8.89 15.06 -1.37
CA LYS A 50 -10.23 15.55 -1.65
C LYS A 50 -10.49 15.62 -3.16
N GLU A 51 -9.58 16.20 -3.92
CA GLU A 51 -9.64 16.26 -5.38
C GLU A 51 -9.73 14.87 -6.00
N TRP A 52 -8.82 13.96 -5.62
CA TRP A 52 -8.84 12.59 -6.09
C TRP A 52 -10.17 11.87 -5.77
N ALA A 53 -10.73 12.05 -4.58
CA ALA A 53 -11.99 11.41 -4.18
C ALA A 53 -13.18 11.95 -4.97
N THR A 54 -13.18 13.23 -5.35
CA THR A 54 -14.26 13.86 -6.12
C THR A 54 -14.19 13.57 -7.62
N GLU A 55 -12.99 13.38 -8.18
CA GLU A 55 -12.76 13.18 -9.61
C GLU A 55 -12.81 11.71 -10.06
N LEU A 56 -13.23 10.79 -9.20
CA LEU A 56 -13.29 9.37 -9.55
C LEU A 56 -14.27 9.11 -10.70
N PRO A 57 -13.84 8.41 -11.77
CA PRO A 57 -14.72 8.06 -12.87
C PRO A 57 -15.82 7.08 -12.43
N GLN A 58 -16.99 7.15 -13.06
CA GLN A 58 -18.15 6.28 -12.73
C GLN A 58 -17.81 4.78 -12.82
N GLY A 59 -16.89 4.40 -13.72
CA GLY A 59 -16.41 3.02 -13.90
C GLY A 59 -15.25 2.62 -12.96
N ALA A 60 -14.90 3.43 -11.94
CA ALA A 60 -13.81 3.10 -11.04
C ALA A 60 -14.06 1.77 -10.30
N PRO A 61 -13.00 0.98 -10.03
CA PRO A 61 -13.09 -0.24 -9.23
C PRO A 61 -13.71 0.01 -7.86
N GLN A 62 -14.38 -1.01 -7.32
CA GLN A 62 -15.10 -0.92 -6.04
C GLN A 62 -14.19 -0.44 -4.90
N LEU A 63 -12.96 -0.96 -4.81
CA LEU A 63 -11.96 -0.55 -3.81
C LEU A 63 -11.67 0.96 -3.86
N MET A 64 -11.59 1.54 -5.06
CA MET A 64 -11.35 2.99 -5.20
C MET A 64 -12.55 3.80 -4.73
N LYS A 65 -13.77 3.34 -5.00
CA LYS A 65 -15.02 3.99 -4.53
C LYS A 65 -15.13 3.93 -3.01
N GLU A 66 -14.83 2.78 -2.42
CA GLU A 66 -14.80 2.60 -0.96
C GLU A 66 -13.72 3.48 -0.30
N SER A 67 -12.54 3.54 -0.91
CA SER A 67 -11.46 4.43 -0.46
C SER A 67 -11.84 5.91 -0.54
N ALA A 68 -12.50 6.33 -1.61
CA ALA A 68 -12.98 7.71 -1.76
C ALA A 68 -14.06 8.05 -0.73
N ALA A 69 -15.03 7.15 -0.52
CA ALA A 69 -16.05 7.33 0.51
C ALA A 69 -15.44 7.42 1.91
N MET A 70 -14.41 6.62 2.20
CA MET A 70 -13.69 6.69 3.49
C MET A 70 -12.96 8.02 3.66
N ILE A 71 -12.30 8.52 2.62
CA ILE A 71 -11.64 9.83 2.63
C ILE A 71 -12.67 10.93 2.87
N ASP A 72 -13.79 10.92 2.14
CA ASP A 72 -14.85 11.90 2.28
C ASP A 72 -15.45 11.90 3.69
N ASN A 73 -15.74 10.73 4.26
CA ASN A 73 -16.24 10.59 5.63
C ASN A 73 -15.26 11.13 6.69
N ILE A 74 -13.95 10.99 6.49
CA ILE A 74 -12.95 11.52 7.43
C ILE A 74 -12.84 13.05 7.31
N LEU A 75 -12.96 13.58 6.10
CA LEU A 75 -12.83 15.02 5.84
C LEU A 75 -14.09 15.78 6.16
N HIS A 76 -15.26 15.27 5.77
CA HIS A 76 -16.55 15.98 5.85
C HIS A 76 -16.99 16.26 7.29
N GLY A 77 -17.41 17.49 7.56
CA GLY A 77 -17.86 17.92 8.88
C GLY A 77 -16.80 17.92 9.98
N SER A 78 -15.51 17.75 9.61
CA SER A 78 -14.41 17.72 10.57
C SER A 78 -13.59 19.02 10.52
N GLU A 79 -12.73 19.24 11.54
CA GLU A 79 -11.78 20.37 11.52
C GLU A 79 -10.77 20.29 10.37
N LEU A 80 -10.63 19.11 9.72
CA LEU A 80 -9.83 18.97 8.50
C LEU A 80 -10.50 19.64 7.30
N GLU A 81 -11.83 19.68 7.25
CA GLU A 81 -12.56 20.43 6.24
C GLU A 81 -12.35 21.94 6.40
N GLU A 82 -12.36 22.46 7.64
CA GLU A 82 -12.00 23.85 7.90
C GLU A 82 -10.57 24.19 7.41
N VAL A 83 -9.62 23.26 7.56
CA VAL A 83 -8.26 23.44 7.02
C VAL A 83 -8.29 23.60 5.49
N LEU A 84 -9.05 22.74 4.79
CA LEU A 84 -9.19 22.81 3.34
C LEU A 84 -9.84 24.14 2.88
N GLU A 85 -10.89 24.59 3.58
CA GLU A 85 -11.54 25.86 3.28
C GLU A 85 -10.61 27.05 3.50
N GLN A 86 -9.86 27.08 4.62
CA GLN A 86 -8.94 28.16 4.94
C GLN A 86 -7.71 28.22 4.02
N THR A 87 -7.40 27.11 3.34
CA THR A 87 -6.21 26.97 2.48
C THR A 87 -6.55 26.77 1.00
N SER A 88 -7.80 27.04 0.60
CA SER A 88 -8.26 26.94 -0.79
C SER A 88 -7.48 27.84 -1.76
N ASP A 89 -6.85 28.90 -1.24
CA ASP A 89 -6.05 29.87 -1.99
C ASP A 89 -4.56 29.56 -1.75
N GLU A 90 -3.92 28.78 -2.64
CA GLU A 90 -2.52 28.33 -2.53
C GLU A 90 -1.50 29.48 -2.47
N GLU A 91 -1.86 30.69 -2.97
CA GLU A 91 -0.99 31.85 -2.96
C GLU A 91 -0.92 32.55 -1.59
N LYS A 92 -1.89 32.30 -0.70
CA LYS A 92 -1.89 32.90 0.63
C LYS A 92 -0.83 32.30 1.55
N ARG A 93 0.08 33.18 1.98
CA ARG A 93 1.08 32.84 2.99
C ARG A 93 0.39 32.59 4.33
N LEU A 94 0.40 31.35 4.82
CA LEU A 94 -0.15 31.01 6.12
C LEU A 94 0.56 31.82 7.22
N SER A 95 -0.21 32.49 8.07
CA SER A 95 0.34 33.21 9.22
C SER A 95 0.93 32.23 10.23
N ASN A 96 1.85 32.71 11.06
CA ASN A 96 2.46 31.89 12.11
C ASN A 96 1.43 31.28 13.05
N PHE A 97 0.38 32.02 13.38
CA PHE A 97 -0.72 31.56 14.24
C PHE A 97 -1.49 30.39 13.59
N VAL A 98 -1.78 30.47 12.31
CA VAL A 98 -2.48 29.40 11.56
C VAL A 98 -1.61 28.14 11.49
N ILE A 99 -0.31 28.30 11.28
CA ILE A 99 0.63 27.16 11.26
C ILE A 99 0.64 26.45 12.63
N ASP A 100 0.71 27.20 13.72
CA ASP A 100 0.71 26.64 15.07
C ASP A 100 -0.63 25.95 15.40
N LYS A 101 -1.78 26.55 14.98
CA LYS A 101 -3.11 25.92 15.09
C LYS A 101 -3.16 24.59 14.34
N PHE A 102 -2.71 24.55 13.09
CA PHE A 102 -2.73 23.35 12.26
C PHE A 102 -1.74 22.27 12.76
N ASP A 103 -0.57 22.67 13.22
CA ASP A 103 0.38 21.73 13.83
C ASP A 103 -0.21 21.04 15.06
N TYR A 104 -0.89 21.79 15.93
CA TYR A 104 -1.60 21.21 17.08
C TYR A 104 -2.73 20.27 16.65
N LEU A 105 -3.54 20.70 15.66
CA LEU A 105 -4.62 19.92 15.10
C LEU A 105 -4.12 18.57 14.57
N PHE A 106 -3.09 18.59 13.74
CA PHE A 106 -2.56 17.39 13.10
C PHE A 106 -1.87 16.42 14.06
N ARG A 107 -1.19 16.93 15.09
CA ARG A 107 -0.43 16.09 16.03
C ARG A 107 -1.25 15.62 17.22
N CYS A 108 -2.23 16.38 17.66
CA CYS A 108 -2.97 16.11 18.89
C CYS A 108 -4.41 15.70 18.62
N THR A 109 -5.17 16.52 17.90
CA THR A 109 -6.61 16.33 17.76
C THR A 109 -6.99 15.33 16.69
N ARG A 110 -6.37 15.42 15.48
CA ARG A 110 -6.73 14.64 14.30
C ARG A 110 -5.66 13.66 13.83
N LEU A 111 -4.71 13.31 14.70
CA LEU A 111 -3.64 12.37 14.38
C LEU A 111 -4.16 11.00 13.91
N LEU A 112 -5.21 10.47 14.55
CA LEU A 112 -5.78 9.17 14.19
C LEU A 112 -6.43 9.23 12.80
N SER A 113 -7.21 10.28 12.53
CA SER A 113 -7.82 10.50 11.21
C SER A 113 -6.78 10.61 10.09
N LEU A 114 -5.68 11.31 10.35
CA LEU A 114 -4.56 11.39 9.39
C LEU A 114 -3.87 10.03 9.18
N LYS A 115 -3.73 9.21 10.21
CA LYS A 115 -3.21 7.85 10.08
C LYS A 115 -4.15 6.95 9.27
N GLU A 116 -5.45 7.10 9.43
CA GLU A 116 -6.45 6.39 8.63
C GLU A 116 -6.37 6.78 7.16
N LEU A 117 -6.25 8.08 6.85
CA LEU A 117 -6.02 8.57 5.49
C LEU A 117 -4.73 7.99 4.88
N LEU A 118 -3.64 7.94 5.63
CA LEU A 118 -2.39 7.32 5.18
C LEU A 118 -2.55 5.82 4.92
N SER A 119 -3.35 5.11 5.72
CA SER A 119 -3.63 3.69 5.50
C SER A 119 -4.37 3.43 4.19
N VAL A 120 -5.31 4.31 3.82
CA VAL A 120 -5.99 4.27 2.51
C VAL A 120 -4.97 4.47 1.37
N ILE A 121 -4.09 5.45 1.50
CA ILE A 121 -3.04 5.71 0.50
C ILE A 121 -2.13 4.49 0.33
N TYR A 122 -1.69 3.88 1.43
CA TYR A 122 -0.84 2.69 1.39
C TYR A 122 -1.53 1.51 0.71
N LEU A 123 -2.81 1.30 0.98
CA LEU A 123 -3.60 0.25 0.32
C LEU A 123 -3.66 0.47 -1.20
N LEU A 124 -3.97 1.68 -1.63
CA LEU A 124 -4.02 2.04 -3.06
C LEU A 124 -2.65 1.92 -3.72
N ASP A 125 -1.57 2.26 -3.02
CA ASP A 125 -0.20 2.11 -3.53
C ASP A 125 0.19 0.64 -3.71
N VAL A 126 -0.12 -0.21 -2.74
CA VAL A 126 0.11 -1.66 -2.84
C VAL A 126 -0.63 -2.23 -4.04
N CYS A 127 -1.91 -1.93 -4.20
CA CYS A 127 -2.72 -2.42 -5.33
C CYS A 127 -2.15 -1.96 -6.68
N ARG A 128 -1.78 -0.68 -6.79
CA ARG A 128 -1.19 -0.11 -8.00
C ARG A 128 0.18 -0.75 -8.31
N THR A 129 1.01 -0.92 -7.30
CA THR A 129 2.35 -1.51 -7.45
C THR A 129 2.22 -2.99 -7.86
N ALA A 130 1.33 -3.74 -7.22
CA ALA A 130 1.05 -5.13 -7.57
C ALA A 130 0.59 -5.25 -9.04
N HIS A 131 -0.36 -4.41 -9.47
CA HIS A 131 -0.82 -4.38 -10.86
C HIS A 131 0.32 -4.07 -11.84
N ARG A 132 1.14 -3.06 -11.54
CA ARG A 132 2.28 -2.67 -12.39
C ARG A 132 3.28 -3.81 -12.51
N VAL A 133 3.69 -4.42 -11.40
CA VAL A 133 4.64 -5.54 -11.39
C VAL A 133 4.08 -6.75 -12.13
N ALA A 134 2.80 -7.08 -11.90
CA ALA A 134 2.13 -8.16 -12.60
C ALA A 134 2.14 -7.95 -14.13
N LYS A 135 1.86 -6.73 -14.58
CA LYS A 135 1.88 -6.37 -16.00
C LYS A 135 3.31 -6.41 -16.58
N GLU A 136 4.28 -5.82 -15.90
CA GLU A 136 5.69 -5.80 -16.33
C GLU A 136 6.30 -7.20 -16.39
N LYS A 137 5.92 -8.09 -15.49
CA LYS A 137 6.42 -9.47 -15.41
C LYS A 137 5.52 -10.49 -16.11
N ASN A 138 4.45 -10.02 -16.75
CA ASN A 138 3.50 -10.84 -17.51
C ASN A 138 2.86 -11.97 -16.68
N PHE A 139 2.50 -11.70 -15.43
CA PHE A 139 1.72 -12.58 -14.58
C PHE A 139 0.51 -11.84 -13.99
N CYS A 140 -0.64 -12.03 -14.60
CA CYS A 140 -1.88 -11.35 -14.20
C CYS A 140 -2.95 -12.32 -13.69
N CYS A 141 -2.55 -13.54 -13.31
CA CYS A 141 -3.48 -14.53 -12.77
C CYS A 141 -3.89 -14.15 -11.35
N MET A 142 -5.21 -14.05 -11.10
CA MET A 142 -5.77 -14.00 -9.76
C MET A 142 -6.12 -15.42 -9.33
N PRO A 143 -5.58 -15.92 -8.20
CA PRO A 143 -5.83 -17.28 -7.74
C PRO A 143 -7.27 -17.45 -7.26
N ILE A 144 -7.83 -18.65 -7.42
CA ILE A 144 -9.12 -19.04 -6.84
C ILE A 144 -8.84 -19.67 -5.48
N MET A 145 -9.24 -18.98 -4.41
CA MET A 145 -9.12 -19.49 -3.05
C MET A 145 -10.30 -20.38 -2.71
N VAL A 146 -10.02 -21.58 -2.19
CA VAL A 146 -11.05 -22.60 -1.87
C VAL A 146 -10.93 -23.06 -0.42
N PRO A 147 -12.06 -23.42 0.23
CA PRO A 147 -12.04 -23.98 1.58
C PRO A 147 -11.63 -25.47 1.63
N THR A 148 -11.60 -26.13 0.47
CA THR A 148 -11.17 -27.53 0.34
C THR A 148 -9.64 -27.64 0.30
N MET A 149 -9.11 -28.85 0.50
CA MET A 149 -7.65 -29.10 0.42
C MET A 149 -7.18 -29.35 -1.02
N ASP A 150 -7.97 -28.98 -2.02
CA ASP A 150 -7.60 -29.14 -3.42
C ASP A 150 -6.63 -28.02 -3.83
N PHE A 151 -5.43 -28.41 -4.22
CA PHE A 151 -4.40 -27.52 -4.73
C PHE A 151 -4.11 -27.84 -6.20
N SER A 152 -4.15 -26.84 -7.04
CA SER A 152 -3.78 -26.93 -8.45
C SER A 152 -3.07 -25.66 -8.89
N VAL A 153 -1.95 -25.84 -9.56
CA VAL A 153 -1.19 -24.73 -10.16
C VAL A 153 -0.71 -25.12 -11.55
N GLU A 154 -0.96 -24.27 -12.52
CA GLU A 154 -0.50 -24.44 -13.89
C GLU A 154 0.49 -23.35 -14.26
N GLY A 155 1.66 -23.78 -14.78
CA GLY A 155 2.65 -22.90 -15.36
C GLY A 155 3.30 -21.93 -14.38
N VAL A 156 3.58 -22.36 -13.12
CA VAL A 156 4.30 -21.50 -12.17
C VAL A 156 5.72 -21.26 -12.63
N VAL A 157 6.14 -20.00 -12.57
CA VAL A 157 7.49 -19.54 -12.89
C VAL A 157 8.05 -18.70 -11.75
N HIS A 158 9.36 -18.72 -11.58
CA HIS A 158 10.01 -17.82 -10.64
C HIS A 158 10.19 -16.44 -11.29
N PRO A 159 9.57 -15.36 -10.80
CA PRO A 159 9.51 -14.06 -11.50
C PRO A 159 10.87 -13.37 -11.70
N PHE A 160 11.89 -13.78 -10.97
CA PHE A 160 13.26 -13.24 -11.06
C PHE A 160 14.23 -14.14 -11.83
N VAL A 161 13.78 -15.29 -12.34
CA VAL A 161 14.61 -16.16 -13.17
C VAL A 161 14.29 -15.88 -14.64
N LYS A 162 15.31 -15.50 -15.39
CA LYS A 162 15.20 -15.28 -16.85
C LYS A 162 14.96 -16.63 -17.53
N ASP A 163 14.04 -16.65 -18.49
CA ASP A 163 13.69 -17.83 -19.29
C ASP A 163 13.30 -19.07 -18.43
N ALA A 164 12.66 -18.82 -17.27
CA ALA A 164 12.22 -19.88 -16.37
C ALA A 164 11.23 -20.82 -17.06
N GLN A 165 11.48 -22.13 -16.95
CA GLN A 165 10.55 -23.14 -17.48
C GLN A 165 9.32 -23.24 -16.57
N PRO A 166 8.10 -23.15 -17.15
CA PRO A 166 6.89 -23.27 -16.37
C PRO A 166 6.67 -24.69 -15.87
N ASN A 167 6.25 -24.82 -14.62
CA ASN A 167 5.94 -26.09 -13.98
C ASN A 167 4.48 -26.12 -13.52
N SER A 168 3.88 -27.31 -13.49
CA SER A 168 2.48 -27.50 -13.09
C SER A 168 2.33 -28.64 -12.11
N TRP A 169 1.45 -28.49 -11.12
CA TRP A 169 1.14 -29.53 -10.11
C TRP A 169 -0.35 -29.52 -9.80
N GLN A 170 -0.81 -30.69 -9.44
CA GLN A 170 -2.14 -30.90 -8.90
C GLN A 170 -2.04 -31.85 -7.70
N MET A 171 -2.63 -31.46 -6.59
CA MET A 171 -2.72 -32.27 -5.38
C MET A 171 -4.17 -32.31 -4.93
N SER A 172 -4.77 -33.49 -5.00
CA SER A 172 -6.08 -33.77 -4.44
C SER A 172 -5.94 -34.87 -3.39
N ARG A 173 -6.38 -34.62 -2.17
CA ARG A 173 -6.28 -35.54 -1.03
C ARG A 173 -4.88 -35.90 -0.53
N GLY A 174 -3.81 -35.35 -1.08
CA GLY A 174 -2.43 -35.61 -0.64
C GLY A 174 -1.88 -34.45 0.19
N ASN A 175 -1.25 -34.75 1.33
CA ASN A 175 -0.66 -33.76 2.21
C ASN A 175 0.86 -33.64 2.03
N ILE A 176 1.49 -34.52 1.24
CA ILE A 176 2.95 -34.59 1.08
C ILE A 176 3.31 -34.69 -0.40
N CYS A 177 4.24 -33.83 -0.85
CA CYS A 177 4.85 -33.91 -2.17
C CYS A 177 6.37 -33.97 -2.03
N ILE A 178 7.02 -34.95 -2.65
CA ILE A 178 8.46 -35.13 -2.59
C ILE A 178 9.08 -34.76 -3.94
N PHE A 179 9.93 -33.73 -3.93
CA PHE A 179 10.68 -33.28 -5.10
C PHE A 179 12.05 -33.97 -5.17
N THR A 180 12.28 -34.78 -6.18
CA THR A 180 13.56 -35.46 -6.45
C THR A 180 14.15 -35.02 -7.78
N GLY A 181 15.43 -35.18 -7.97
CA GLY A 181 16.13 -34.85 -9.21
C GLY A 181 17.61 -34.55 -8.99
N SER A 182 18.38 -34.47 -10.06
CA SER A 182 19.82 -34.18 -10.04
C SER A 182 20.10 -32.77 -9.43
N ASN A 183 21.35 -32.57 -9.01
CA ASN A 183 21.79 -31.22 -8.58
C ASN A 183 21.69 -30.28 -9.78
N MET A 184 21.35 -29.03 -9.50
CA MET A 184 21.10 -27.96 -10.50
C MET A 184 19.87 -28.15 -11.41
N ALA A 185 19.02 -29.16 -11.18
CA ALA A 185 17.77 -29.35 -11.92
C ALA A 185 16.65 -28.35 -11.60
N GLY A 186 16.94 -27.32 -10.82
CA GLY A 186 15.96 -26.26 -10.49
C GLY A 186 15.00 -26.61 -9.35
N LYS A 187 15.23 -27.69 -8.58
CA LYS A 187 14.36 -28.08 -7.44
C LYS A 187 14.07 -26.94 -6.47
N SER A 188 15.13 -26.31 -5.94
CA SER A 188 15.00 -25.21 -4.98
C SER A 188 14.34 -23.96 -5.60
N THR A 189 14.63 -23.67 -6.88
CA THR A 189 14.01 -22.57 -7.61
C THR A 189 12.50 -22.79 -7.77
N THR A 190 12.11 -24.00 -8.10
CA THR A 190 10.72 -24.42 -8.23
C THR A 190 9.97 -24.33 -6.90
N LEU A 191 10.56 -24.81 -5.80
CA LEU A 191 9.98 -24.69 -4.46
C LEU A 191 9.81 -23.22 -4.06
N LYS A 192 10.82 -22.39 -4.33
CA LYS A 192 10.73 -20.91 -4.09
C LYS A 192 9.62 -20.26 -4.90
N ALA A 193 9.50 -20.63 -6.18
CA ALA A 193 8.45 -20.09 -7.05
C ALA A 193 7.05 -20.48 -6.55
N LEU A 194 6.89 -21.75 -6.14
CA LEU A 194 5.63 -22.26 -5.60
C LEU A 194 5.27 -21.57 -4.28
N THR A 195 6.22 -21.49 -3.34
CA THR A 195 6.02 -20.81 -2.06
C THR A 195 5.64 -19.34 -2.26
N LEU A 196 6.32 -18.64 -3.18
CA LEU A 196 6.00 -17.25 -3.51
C LEU A 196 4.59 -17.12 -4.09
N ALA A 197 4.18 -18.02 -5.00
CA ALA A 197 2.85 -18.02 -5.58
C ALA A 197 1.77 -18.23 -4.51
N VAL A 198 1.95 -19.21 -3.61
CA VAL A 198 1.03 -19.48 -2.49
C VAL A 198 0.96 -18.27 -1.55
N TRP A 199 2.10 -17.68 -1.22
CA TRP A 199 2.15 -16.49 -0.35
C TRP A 199 1.42 -15.29 -0.97
N LEU A 200 1.68 -14.99 -2.25
CA LEU A 200 0.99 -13.92 -2.98
C LEU A 200 -0.53 -14.17 -3.06
N ALA A 201 -0.94 -15.43 -3.26
CA ALA A 201 -2.35 -15.83 -3.26
C ALA A 201 -3.04 -15.47 -1.94
N HIS A 202 -2.40 -15.77 -0.79
CA HIS A 202 -2.93 -15.45 0.54
C HIS A 202 -2.93 -13.94 0.84
N CYS A 203 -2.07 -13.17 0.16
CA CYS A 203 -2.10 -11.71 0.21
C CYS A 203 -3.17 -11.09 -0.71
N GLY A 204 -3.92 -11.88 -1.48
CA GLY A 204 -4.89 -11.38 -2.47
C GLY A 204 -4.24 -10.70 -3.67
N LEU A 205 -2.99 -11.04 -3.99
CA LEU A 205 -2.21 -10.43 -5.05
C LEU A 205 -2.15 -11.32 -6.30
N PRO A 206 -1.90 -10.77 -7.50
CA PRO A 206 -1.62 -11.56 -8.69
C PRO A 206 -0.44 -12.49 -8.50
N VAL A 207 -0.52 -13.68 -9.08
CA VAL A 207 0.48 -14.75 -8.93
C VAL A 207 1.18 -15.07 -10.25
N PRO A 208 2.47 -15.47 -10.23
CA PRO A 208 3.26 -15.77 -11.43
C PRO A 208 2.95 -17.17 -11.99
N VAL A 209 1.70 -17.41 -12.35
CA VAL A 209 1.17 -18.68 -12.85
C VAL A 209 0.16 -18.41 -13.97
N LYS A 210 -0.20 -19.44 -14.74
CA LYS A 210 -1.30 -19.36 -15.71
C LYS A 210 -2.67 -19.49 -15.05
N SER A 211 -2.79 -20.48 -14.15
CA SER A 211 -4.01 -20.67 -13.34
C SER A 211 -3.63 -21.26 -11.99
N MET A 212 -4.42 -20.96 -10.93
CA MET A 212 -4.19 -21.47 -9.59
C MET A 212 -5.49 -21.62 -8.82
N ILE A 213 -5.64 -22.81 -8.21
CA ILE A 213 -6.62 -23.08 -7.16
C ILE A 213 -5.81 -23.36 -5.89
N CYS A 214 -6.08 -22.63 -4.83
CA CYS A 214 -5.29 -22.68 -3.61
C CYS A 214 -6.18 -22.82 -2.37
N PRO A 215 -5.93 -23.79 -1.49
CA PRO A 215 -6.56 -23.85 -0.18
C PRO A 215 -6.24 -22.62 0.66
N LEU A 216 -7.13 -22.29 1.59
CA LEU A 216 -6.85 -21.32 2.64
C LEU A 216 -6.02 -22.00 3.74
N TYR A 217 -4.72 -21.71 3.75
CA TYR A 217 -3.81 -22.22 4.78
C TYR A 217 -3.74 -21.28 5.98
N GLU A 218 -3.71 -21.82 7.19
CA GLU A 218 -3.53 -21.06 8.43
C GLU A 218 -2.10 -20.50 8.60
N GLY A 219 -1.12 -21.11 7.92
CA GLY A 219 0.28 -20.67 7.97
C GLY A 219 1.12 -21.29 6.86
N ILE A 220 2.18 -20.58 6.47
CA ILE A 220 3.16 -21.01 5.48
C ILE A 220 4.52 -21.01 6.16
N TYR A 221 5.14 -22.18 6.26
CA TYR A 221 6.46 -22.36 6.87
C TYR A 221 7.45 -22.85 5.82
N THR A 222 8.60 -22.20 5.72
CA THR A 222 9.64 -22.55 4.75
C THR A 222 10.98 -22.73 5.43
N CYS A 223 11.72 -23.73 5.01
CA CYS A 223 13.12 -23.98 5.38
C CYS A 223 13.92 -24.16 4.08
N LEU A 224 14.37 -23.04 3.48
CA LEU A 224 15.00 -22.99 2.16
C LEU A 224 16.45 -22.53 2.26
#